data_b940760fc7c20c885115c04c343aacd4
#
_entry.id   b940760fc7c20c885115c04c343aacd4
#
_cell.length_a   1.000
_cell.length_b   1.000
_cell.length_c   1.000
_cell.angle_alpha   90.00
_cell.angle_beta   90.00
_cell.angle_gamma   90.00
#
_symmetry.space_group_name_H-M   'P 1'
#
loop_
_entity.id
_entity.type
_entity.pdbx_description
1 polymer ?
#
loop_
_entity_poly.entity_id
_entity_poly.type
_entity_poly.pdbx_seq_one_letter_code
_entity_poly.pdbx_strand_id
1 'polypeptide(L)'
;MVKLNISAIFLFFLFTNCNKTQKSNIYTSDITNFWKAYDSVVNETDMQKQIGLMQRLYVDKGTSGLESFIELRKFNAERLVNTINNYPKFWKSIRPNTLKVYEKEPEIKKYLQRFQKLYPTYREAKIYFTISSIRSGGTTKDSLVLIGTEIATGNSSTDVSEFPDKRLEVFFKNQKKDNLVPFAIHEYVHTQQSTEGQNLLGQSIYEGVCDFVTELVLDIKLEHVYLEYGRKNEDTLKKEFEKVMWGENWEDWLYNGNEAETVGDLGYFMGYAICKSFYAQSKNKEKAIARMIELDYTDNKEISLFLSNSGYYRE
;
A
#
# COMPACT_ATOMS: atom_id res chain seq x y z
N MET A 1 -60.30 55.94 -9.11
CA MET A 1 -59.71 54.64 -9.42
C MET A 1 -58.18 54.82 -9.48
N VAL A 2 -57.52 54.41 -8.41
CA VAL A 2 -56.05 54.51 -8.28
C VAL A 2 -55.50 53.13 -8.66
N LYS A 3 -54.65 53.06 -9.71
CA LYS A 3 -53.96 51.82 -10.11
C LYS A 3 -52.66 51.68 -9.32
N LEU A 4 -52.59 50.67 -8.51
CA LEU A 4 -51.44 50.30 -7.72
C LEU A 4 -50.52 49.44 -8.63
N ASN A 5 -49.31 49.92 -9.00
CA ASN A 5 -48.29 49.15 -9.71
C ASN A 5 -47.43 48.42 -8.66
N ILE A 6 -47.56 47.10 -8.64
CA ILE A 6 -46.67 46.23 -7.86
C ILE A 6 -45.48 45.84 -8.71
N SER A 7 -44.31 46.46 -8.42
CA SER A 7 -43.02 46.04 -9.01
C SER A 7 -42.48 44.83 -8.21
N ALA A 8 -42.48 43.70 -8.81
CA ALA A 8 -41.84 42.49 -8.26
C ALA A 8 -40.31 42.62 -8.41
N ILE A 9 -39.61 42.75 -7.28
CA ILE A 9 -38.14 42.72 -7.22
C ILE A 9 -37.73 41.21 -7.21
N PHE A 10 -37.16 40.73 -8.30
CA PHE A 10 -36.51 39.41 -8.37
C PHE A 10 -35.14 39.50 -7.73
N LEU A 11 -35.00 38.96 -6.51
CA LEU A 11 -33.71 38.81 -5.84
C LEU A 11 -32.98 37.61 -6.44
N PHE A 12 -31.97 37.84 -7.28
CA PHE A 12 -31.08 36.83 -7.79
C PHE A 12 -30.09 36.43 -6.70
N PHE A 13 -30.31 35.28 -6.05
CA PHE A 13 -29.31 34.66 -5.19
C PHE A 13 -28.20 34.06 -6.06
N LEU A 14 -27.10 34.76 -6.18
CA LEU A 14 -25.85 34.21 -6.70
C LEU A 14 -25.29 33.21 -5.68
N PHE A 15 -25.53 31.94 -5.88
CA PHE A 15 -24.80 30.88 -5.18
C PHE A 15 -23.37 30.89 -5.69
N THR A 16 -22.48 31.59 -5.00
CA THR A 16 -21.04 31.41 -5.17
C THR A 16 -20.67 30.03 -4.65
N ASN A 17 -20.56 29.05 -5.53
CA ASN A 17 -19.90 27.78 -5.24
C ASN A 17 -18.44 28.08 -4.89
N CYS A 18 -18.16 28.24 -3.62
CA CYS A 18 -16.80 28.25 -3.10
C CYS A 18 -16.26 26.82 -3.24
N ASN A 19 -15.68 26.47 -4.39
CA ASN A 19 -14.87 25.28 -4.55
C ASN A 19 -13.68 25.42 -3.59
N LYS A 20 -13.83 24.96 -2.33
CA LYS A 20 -12.69 24.67 -1.48
C LYS A 20 -11.87 23.64 -2.24
N THR A 21 -10.74 24.06 -2.78
CA THR A 21 -9.70 23.14 -3.27
C THR A 21 -9.37 22.21 -2.11
N GLN A 22 -9.91 21.00 -2.15
CA GLN A 22 -9.62 19.99 -1.13
C GLN A 22 -8.12 19.73 -1.20
N LYS A 23 -7.42 20.04 -0.11
CA LYS A 23 -5.97 19.88 -0.02
C LYS A 23 -5.67 18.41 -0.32
N SER A 24 -4.81 18.15 -1.28
CA SER A 24 -4.43 16.78 -1.61
C SER A 24 -3.83 16.08 -0.39
N ASN A 25 -4.28 14.87 -0.09
CA ASN A 25 -3.69 14.01 0.94
C ASN A 25 -2.62 13.07 0.35
N ILE A 26 -2.13 13.36 -0.87
CA ILE A 26 -1.09 12.61 -1.56
C ILE A 26 0.12 13.53 -1.75
N TYR A 27 1.28 13.08 -1.29
CA TYR A 27 2.52 13.85 -1.26
C TYR A 27 3.60 13.13 -2.05
N THR A 28 4.18 13.81 -3.05
CA THR A 28 5.20 13.26 -3.97
C THR A 28 6.49 14.10 -3.98
N SER A 29 6.53 15.19 -3.21
CA SER A 29 7.67 16.13 -3.23
C SER A 29 9.00 15.50 -2.84
N ASP A 30 8.97 14.46 -1.99
CA ASP A 30 10.17 13.76 -1.55
C ASP A 30 10.88 13.06 -2.70
N ILE A 31 10.15 12.58 -3.72
CA ILE A 31 10.75 11.99 -4.92
C ILE A 31 11.58 13.03 -5.68
N THR A 32 11.03 14.23 -5.88
CA THR A 32 11.76 15.32 -6.55
C THR A 32 12.99 15.76 -5.76
N ASN A 33 12.85 15.86 -4.43
CA ASN A 33 13.96 16.24 -3.55
C ASN A 33 15.07 15.17 -3.57
N PHE A 34 14.70 13.89 -3.54
CA PHE A 34 15.67 12.80 -3.63
C PHE A 34 16.48 12.87 -4.93
N TRP A 35 15.84 13.00 -6.09
CA TRP A 35 16.56 13.02 -7.36
C TRP A 35 17.45 14.25 -7.53
N LYS A 36 17.08 15.41 -6.97
CA LYS A 36 17.96 16.57 -6.87
C LYS A 36 19.19 16.29 -6.00
N ALA A 37 18.98 15.62 -4.86
CA ALA A 37 20.08 15.20 -3.99
C ALA A 37 20.97 14.17 -4.69
N TYR A 38 20.37 13.15 -5.33
CA TYR A 38 21.06 12.13 -6.11
C TYR A 38 21.99 12.75 -7.17
N ASP A 39 21.48 13.67 -7.99
CA ASP A 39 22.27 14.32 -9.04
C ASP A 39 23.44 15.12 -8.47
N SER A 40 23.34 15.65 -7.25
CA SER A 40 24.43 16.32 -6.57
C SER A 40 25.44 15.32 -5.98
N VAL A 41 24.96 14.23 -5.41
CA VAL A 41 25.77 13.17 -4.79
C VAL A 41 26.64 12.46 -5.82
N VAL A 42 26.12 12.08 -6.98
CA VAL A 42 26.89 11.35 -8.00
C VAL A 42 27.99 12.20 -8.66
N ASN A 43 27.93 13.52 -8.52
CA ASN A 43 28.94 14.45 -9.01
C ASN A 43 30.01 14.85 -7.95
N GLU A 44 29.90 14.36 -6.72
CA GLU A 44 30.85 14.59 -5.64
C GLU A 44 31.63 13.29 -5.37
N THR A 45 32.92 13.40 -5.11
CA THR A 45 33.80 12.25 -4.85
C THR A 45 34.06 12.01 -3.36
N ASP A 46 33.93 13.05 -2.55
CA ASP A 46 34.12 12.97 -1.10
C ASP A 46 32.87 12.45 -0.42
N MET A 47 33.00 11.30 0.27
CA MET A 47 31.90 10.62 0.93
C MET A 47 31.19 11.50 1.98
N GLN A 48 31.95 12.30 2.77
CA GLN A 48 31.33 13.14 3.80
C GLN A 48 30.55 14.30 3.18
N LYS A 49 31.03 14.84 2.07
CA LYS A 49 30.27 15.86 1.32
C LYS A 49 29.02 15.26 0.66
N GLN A 50 29.12 14.03 0.11
CA GLN A 50 27.96 13.30 -0.41
C GLN A 50 26.87 13.16 0.66
N ILE A 51 27.24 12.71 1.88
CA ILE A 51 26.32 12.57 3.02
C ILE A 51 25.70 13.92 3.38
N GLY A 52 26.51 14.97 3.46
CA GLY A 52 26.04 16.33 3.74
C GLY A 52 25.07 16.87 2.66
N LEU A 53 25.29 16.52 1.39
CA LEU A 53 24.39 16.86 0.29
C LEU A 53 23.06 16.12 0.42
N MET A 54 23.09 14.81 0.64
CA MET A 54 21.88 13.99 0.83
C MET A 54 21.08 14.46 2.05
N GLN A 55 21.76 14.74 3.17
CA GLN A 55 21.10 15.27 4.37
C GLN A 55 20.37 16.58 4.07
N ARG A 56 21.07 17.57 3.53
CA ARG A 56 20.53 18.91 3.31
C ARG A 56 19.48 18.99 2.19
N LEU A 57 19.63 18.21 1.11
CA LEU A 57 18.78 18.31 -0.08
C LEU A 57 17.58 17.38 -0.06
N TYR A 58 17.65 16.29 0.70
CA TYR A 58 16.59 15.30 0.81
C TYR A 58 16.03 15.17 2.23
N VAL A 59 16.85 14.76 3.19
CA VAL A 59 16.38 14.45 4.56
C VAL A 59 15.82 15.68 5.26
N ASP A 60 16.55 16.80 5.29
CA ASP A 60 16.12 18.05 5.96
C ASP A 60 14.96 18.74 5.24
N LYS A 61 14.65 18.36 4.01
CA LYS A 61 13.50 18.85 3.23
C LYS A 61 12.36 17.86 3.18
N GLY A 62 12.49 16.77 3.92
CA GLY A 62 11.52 15.70 3.94
C GLY A 62 10.15 16.14 4.46
N THR A 63 9.12 15.50 3.93
CA THR A 63 7.78 15.59 4.51
C THR A 63 7.73 14.84 5.83
N SER A 64 6.68 15.08 6.63
CA SER A 64 6.42 14.27 7.84
C SER A 64 6.29 12.76 7.55
N GLY A 65 5.94 12.40 6.32
CA GLY A 65 5.95 11.01 5.86
C GLY A 65 7.36 10.45 5.75
N LEU A 66 8.30 11.19 5.16
CA LEU A 66 9.70 10.78 5.09
C LEU A 66 10.31 10.66 6.49
N GLU A 67 10.06 11.62 7.38
CA GLU A 67 10.52 11.58 8.77
C GLU A 67 10.04 10.31 9.48
N SER A 68 8.73 10.01 9.36
CA SER A 68 8.15 8.80 9.95
C SER A 68 8.74 7.51 9.34
N PHE A 69 9.01 7.52 8.04
CA PHE A 69 9.59 6.34 7.37
C PHE A 69 11.03 6.08 7.80
N ILE A 70 11.83 7.15 7.92
CA ILE A 70 13.21 7.10 8.45
C ILE A 70 13.21 6.48 9.85
N GLU A 71 12.31 6.95 10.72
CA GLU A 71 12.17 6.44 12.08
C GLU A 71 11.82 4.93 12.11
N LEU A 72 10.78 4.54 11.34
CA LEU A 72 10.30 3.16 11.32
C LEU A 72 11.31 2.17 10.70
N ARG A 73 11.96 2.56 9.62
CA ARG A 73 12.85 1.67 8.85
C ARG A 73 14.33 1.89 9.16
N LYS A 74 14.65 2.81 10.08
CA LYS A 74 15.99 3.09 10.61
C LYS A 74 17.03 3.28 9.51
N PHE A 75 16.81 4.26 8.63
CA PHE A 75 17.77 4.66 7.61
C PHE A 75 18.14 6.14 7.74
N ASN A 76 19.20 6.58 7.09
CA ASN A 76 19.70 7.94 7.16
C ASN A 76 20.40 8.35 5.85
N ALA A 77 20.93 9.57 5.79
CA ALA A 77 21.63 10.09 4.62
C ALA A 77 22.84 9.23 4.21
N GLU A 78 23.60 8.73 5.17
CA GLU A 78 24.76 7.87 4.92
C GLU A 78 24.34 6.56 4.22
N ARG A 79 23.27 5.91 4.72
CA ARG A 79 22.77 4.70 4.09
C ARG A 79 22.26 4.95 2.68
N LEU A 80 21.56 6.07 2.44
CA LEU A 80 21.11 6.47 1.11
C LEU A 80 22.30 6.63 0.16
N VAL A 81 23.36 7.35 0.58
CA VAL A 81 24.59 7.53 -0.21
C VAL A 81 25.28 6.18 -0.48
N ASN A 82 25.37 5.32 0.54
CA ASN A 82 25.94 3.98 0.36
C ASN A 82 25.19 3.17 -0.70
N THR A 83 23.83 3.20 -0.69
CA THR A 83 23.07 2.48 -1.73
C THR A 83 23.27 3.10 -3.12
N ILE A 84 23.41 4.42 -3.22
CA ILE A 84 23.68 5.11 -4.50
C ILE A 84 25.03 4.69 -5.06
N ASN A 85 26.06 4.66 -4.22
CA ASN A 85 27.43 4.31 -4.65
C ASN A 85 27.56 2.82 -4.97
N ASN A 86 26.87 1.94 -4.23
CA ASN A 86 26.97 0.50 -4.40
C ASN A 86 26.08 -0.05 -5.54
N TYR A 87 24.98 0.64 -5.87
CA TYR A 87 23.99 0.15 -6.83
C TYR A 87 23.62 1.19 -7.91
N PRO A 88 24.60 1.78 -8.62
CA PRO A 88 24.34 2.84 -9.59
C PRO A 88 23.45 2.43 -10.77
N LYS A 89 23.51 1.16 -11.21
CA LYS A 89 22.65 0.66 -12.29
C LYS A 89 21.21 0.56 -11.83
N PHE A 90 20.98 0.06 -10.60
CA PHE A 90 19.66 0.03 -9.99
C PHE A 90 19.04 1.42 -9.98
N TRP A 91 19.70 2.41 -9.39
CA TRP A 91 19.18 3.77 -9.28
C TRP A 91 18.91 4.40 -10.65
N LYS A 92 19.78 4.18 -11.62
CA LYS A 92 19.59 4.65 -12.97
C LYS A 92 18.37 4.02 -13.63
N SER A 93 18.16 2.72 -13.44
CA SER A 93 17.06 1.97 -14.05
C SER A 93 15.70 2.29 -13.42
N ILE A 94 15.64 2.54 -12.10
CA ILE A 94 14.39 2.81 -11.38
C ILE A 94 13.92 4.27 -11.46
N ARG A 95 14.84 5.21 -11.73
CA ARG A 95 14.55 6.65 -11.80
C ARG A 95 13.33 7.01 -12.67
N PRO A 96 13.19 6.51 -13.90
CA PRO A 96 12.05 6.85 -14.75
C PRO A 96 10.70 6.41 -14.14
N ASN A 97 10.68 5.29 -13.42
CA ASN A 97 9.48 4.77 -12.80
C ASN A 97 9.07 5.63 -11.60
N THR A 98 10.03 5.95 -10.72
CA THR A 98 9.77 6.78 -9.53
C THR A 98 9.32 8.18 -9.89
N LEU A 99 9.88 8.77 -10.97
CA LEU A 99 9.51 10.12 -11.42
C LEU A 99 8.08 10.21 -11.97
N LYS A 100 7.47 9.09 -12.36
CA LYS A 100 6.08 9.06 -12.87
C LYS A 100 5.01 8.95 -11.78
N VAL A 101 5.41 8.88 -10.52
CA VAL A 101 4.46 8.66 -9.42
C VAL A 101 3.40 9.76 -9.33
N TYR A 102 3.75 11.01 -9.64
CA TYR A 102 2.79 12.12 -9.63
C TYR A 102 1.66 11.96 -10.67
N GLU A 103 1.91 11.23 -11.76
CA GLU A 103 0.91 10.95 -12.80
C GLU A 103 -0.20 10.01 -12.28
N LYS A 104 0.08 9.26 -11.20
CA LYS A 104 -0.86 8.33 -10.58
C LYS A 104 -1.79 8.99 -9.53
N GLU A 105 -1.50 10.22 -9.13
CA GLU A 105 -2.31 10.93 -8.12
C GLU A 105 -3.81 11.02 -8.48
N PRO A 106 -4.22 11.40 -9.71
CA PRO A 106 -5.64 11.46 -10.07
C PRO A 106 -6.32 10.08 -10.00
N GLU A 107 -5.61 9.03 -10.39
CA GLU A 107 -6.11 7.65 -10.36
C GLU A 107 -6.28 7.18 -8.91
N ILE A 108 -5.31 7.40 -8.04
CA ILE A 108 -5.40 7.08 -6.61
C ILE A 108 -6.58 7.83 -5.97
N LYS A 109 -6.74 9.13 -6.24
CA LYS A 109 -7.87 9.92 -5.72
C LYS A 109 -9.22 9.34 -6.13
N LYS A 110 -9.37 8.92 -7.39
CA LYS A 110 -10.57 8.25 -7.88
C LYS A 110 -10.90 7.00 -7.08
N TYR A 111 -9.90 6.18 -6.78
CA TYR A 111 -10.10 4.94 -6.04
C TYR A 111 -10.33 5.19 -4.54
N LEU A 112 -9.70 6.19 -3.94
CA LEU A 112 -10.02 6.59 -2.57
C LEU A 112 -11.47 7.07 -2.42
N GLN A 113 -12.01 7.81 -3.41
CA GLN A 113 -13.42 8.19 -3.44
C GLN A 113 -14.34 6.95 -3.56
N ARG A 114 -13.91 5.93 -4.31
CA ARG A 114 -14.66 4.68 -4.39
C ARG A 114 -14.57 3.88 -3.08
N PHE A 115 -13.41 3.84 -2.45
CA PHE A 115 -13.24 3.24 -1.12
C PHE A 115 -14.18 3.90 -0.09
N GLN A 116 -14.26 5.23 -0.06
CA GLN A 116 -15.18 5.96 0.80
C GLN A 116 -16.65 5.56 0.59
N LYS A 117 -17.04 5.28 -0.65
CA LYS A 117 -18.41 4.82 -0.93
C LYS A 117 -18.68 3.38 -0.47
N LEU A 118 -17.66 2.53 -0.53
CA LEU A 118 -17.73 1.12 -0.09
C LEU A 118 -17.63 0.98 1.43
N TYR A 119 -16.94 1.92 2.08
CA TYR A 119 -16.71 1.96 3.52
C TYR A 119 -16.92 3.39 4.06
N PRO A 120 -18.19 3.82 4.31
CA PRO A 120 -18.50 5.21 4.67
C PRO A 120 -17.90 5.70 5.98
N THR A 121 -17.57 4.78 6.90
CA THR A 121 -16.94 5.07 8.20
C THR A 121 -15.41 5.21 8.11
N TYR A 122 -14.84 5.23 6.90
CA TYR A 122 -13.40 5.34 6.69
C TYR A 122 -12.82 6.59 7.36
N ARG A 123 -11.58 6.47 7.79
CA ARG A 123 -10.79 7.58 8.34
C ARG A 123 -9.84 8.09 7.26
N GLU A 124 -9.76 9.41 7.12
CA GLU A 124 -8.81 9.99 6.17
C GLU A 124 -7.37 9.68 6.58
N ALA A 125 -6.59 9.20 5.63
CA ALA A 125 -5.16 8.99 5.75
C ALA A 125 -4.39 9.78 4.69
N LYS A 126 -3.10 9.97 4.91
CA LYS A 126 -2.19 10.68 4.00
C LYS A 126 -1.25 9.68 3.35
N ILE A 127 -1.06 9.79 2.05
CA ILE A 127 -0.14 8.94 1.28
C ILE A 127 1.12 9.74 0.96
N TYR A 128 2.27 9.21 1.35
CA TYR A 128 3.58 9.81 1.11
C TYR A 128 4.41 8.88 0.23
N PHE A 129 4.75 9.36 -0.95
CA PHE A 129 5.70 8.69 -1.84
C PHE A 129 7.10 9.22 -1.55
N THR A 130 7.96 8.35 -1.03
CA THR A 130 9.32 8.67 -0.61
C THR A 130 10.32 7.69 -1.21
N ILE A 131 11.60 7.88 -0.93
CA ILE A 131 12.66 6.89 -1.21
C ILE A 131 13.15 6.33 0.12
N SER A 132 13.08 5.01 0.26
CA SER A 132 13.26 4.28 1.53
C SER A 132 14.66 3.71 1.74
N SER A 133 15.64 4.04 0.89
CA SER A 133 16.97 3.41 0.91
C SER A 133 16.92 1.88 0.70
N ILE A 134 16.00 1.42 -0.15
CA ILE A 134 15.78 0.00 -0.50
C ILE A 134 15.41 -0.83 0.74
N ARG A 135 14.66 -0.22 1.69
CA ARG A 135 14.27 -0.86 2.96
C ARG A 135 12.89 -1.49 2.94
N SER A 136 11.94 -0.87 2.26
CA SER A 136 10.54 -1.32 2.23
C SER A 136 9.81 -0.73 1.04
N GLY A 137 8.89 -1.49 0.45
CA GLY A 137 7.97 -1.00 -0.57
C GLY A 137 6.85 -0.16 0.01
N GLY A 138 6.38 -0.51 1.21
CA GLY A 138 5.33 0.22 1.92
C GLY A 138 5.27 -0.14 3.39
N THR A 139 4.57 0.69 4.13
CA THR A 139 4.19 0.48 5.53
C THR A 139 3.22 1.57 5.95
N THR A 140 2.57 1.39 7.08
CA THR A 140 1.70 2.40 7.68
C THR A 140 2.18 2.80 9.07
N LYS A 141 1.85 4.03 9.47
CA LYS A 141 1.98 4.51 10.85
C LYS A 141 0.79 5.40 11.14
N ASP A 142 -0.09 4.99 12.03
CA ASP A 142 -1.34 5.70 12.34
C ASP A 142 -2.17 5.95 11.05
N SER A 143 -2.37 7.22 10.68
CA SER A 143 -3.05 7.66 9.46
C SER A 143 -2.10 8.01 8.31
N LEU A 144 -0.87 7.48 8.31
CA LEU A 144 0.13 7.70 7.27
C LEU A 144 0.36 6.41 6.49
N VAL A 145 0.23 6.49 5.18
CA VAL A 145 0.68 5.48 4.22
C VAL A 145 2.04 5.93 3.71
N LEU A 146 3.06 5.12 3.91
CA LEU A 146 4.46 5.44 3.62
C LEU A 146 4.96 4.49 2.52
N ILE A 147 5.15 5.03 1.31
CA ILE A 147 5.53 4.23 0.14
C ILE A 147 7.00 4.44 -0.19
N GLY A 148 7.79 3.37 -0.14
CA GLY A 148 9.15 3.30 -0.68
C GLY A 148 9.09 3.12 -2.19
N THR A 149 9.05 4.23 -2.90
CA THR A 149 8.67 4.29 -4.31
C THR A 149 9.61 3.49 -5.20
N GLU A 150 10.90 3.43 -4.88
CA GLU A 150 11.88 2.66 -5.61
C GLU A 150 11.62 1.14 -5.57
N ILE A 151 10.97 0.66 -4.51
CA ILE A 151 10.56 -0.74 -4.41
C ILE A 151 9.16 -0.92 -5.02
N ALA A 152 8.22 -0.04 -4.69
CA ALA A 152 6.83 -0.15 -5.16
C ALA A 152 6.67 0.00 -6.68
N THR A 153 7.62 0.70 -7.36
CA THR A 153 7.59 0.88 -8.82
C THR A 153 8.56 -0.02 -9.59
N GLY A 154 9.36 -0.84 -8.87
CA GLY A 154 10.25 -1.81 -9.50
C GLY A 154 9.48 -2.88 -10.26
N ASN A 155 10.08 -3.40 -11.32
CA ASN A 155 9.52 -4.47 -12.14
C ASN A 155 10.64 -5.25 -12.83
N SER A 156 10.30 -6.23 -13.67
CA SER A 156 11.25 -7.10 -14.37
C SER A 156 12.29 -6.36 -15.25
N SER A 157 12.11 -5.06 -15.53
CA SER A 157 13.10 -4.24 -16.26
C SER A 157 14.04 -3.47 -15.33
N THR A 158 13.86 -3.53 -14.02
CA THR A 158 14.75 -2.88 -13.05
C THR A 158 16.05 -3.65 -12.94
N ASP A 159 17.17 -2.96 -13.09
CA ASP A 159 18.50 -3.58 -13.00
C ASP A 159 18.88 -3.85 -11.54
N VAL A 160 18.91 -5.12 -11.19
CA VAL A 160 19.28 -5.63 -9.86
C VAL A 160 20.58 -6.42 -9.87
N SER A 161 21.33 -6.36 -10.96
CA SER A 161 22.58 -7.16 -11.15
C SER A 161 23.70 -6.85 -10.15
N GLU A 162 23.59 -5.72 -9.43
CA GLU A 162 24.59 -5.29 -8.46
C GLU A 162 24.31 -5.79 -7.04
N PHE A 163 23.13 -6.37 -6.80
CA PHE A 163 22.79 -6.86 -5.46
C PHE A 163 23.45 -8.22 -5.17
N PRO A 164 23.91 -8.43 -3.92
CA PRO A 164 24.62 -9.65 -3.55
C PRO A 164 23.73 -10.90 -3.49
N ASP A 165 22.41 -10.70 -3.39
CA ASP A 165 21.41 -11.77 -3.33
C ASP A 165 20.30 -11.57 -4.38
N LYS A 166 19.49 -12.59 -4.58
CA LYS A 166 18.44 -12.61 -5.60
C LYS A 166 17.07 -12.15 -5.11
N ARG A 167 16.93 -11.68 -3.88
CA ARG A 167 15.62 -11.35 -3.31
C ARG A 167 14.88 -10.29 -4.12
N LEU A 168 15.56 -9.18 -4.46
CA LEU A 168 14.96 -8.13 -5.28
C LEU A 168 14.72 -8.59 -6.73
N GLU A 169 15.57 -9.47 -7.28
CA GLU A 169 15.36 -10.05 -8.61
C GLU A 169 14.05 -10.85 -8.65
N VAL A 170 13.85 -11.74 -7.67
CA VAL A 170 12.62 -12.54 -7.53
C VAL A 170 11.42 -11.62 -7.33
N PHE A 171 11.53 -10.66 -6.42
CA PHE A 171 10.46 -9.71 -6.13
C PHE A 171 10.04 -8.92 -7.37
N PHE A 172 10.97 -8.26 -8.06
CA PHE A 172 10.64 -7.45 -9.23
C PHE A 172 10.22 -8.27 -10.46
N LYS A 173 10.71 -9.49 -10.60
CA LYS A 173 10.24 -10.42 -11.65
C LYS A 173 8.77 -10.75 -11.49
N ASN A 174 8.31 -10.85 -10.26
CA ASN A 174 6.93 -11.18 -9.91
C ASN A 174 6.00 -9.96 -9.89
N GLN A 175 6.55 -8.73 -9.89
CA GLN A 175 5.74 -7.52 -9.95
C GLN A 175 5.25 -7.24 -11.37
N LYS A 176 3.95 -7.01 -11.50
CA LYS A 176 3.34 -6.52 -12.74
C LYS A 176 3.71 -5.05 -12.95
N LYS A 177 3.74 -4.61 -14.21
CA LYS A 177 3.79 -3.18 -14.53
C LYS A 177 2.56 -2.50 -13.93
N ASP A 178 2.75 -1.26 -13.47
CA ASP A 178 1.66 -0.43 -12.90
C ASP A 178 1.02 -0.96 -11.60
N ASN A 179 1.76 -1.73 -10.81
CA ASN A 179 1.28 -2.22 -9.50
C ASN A 179 1.19 -1.11 -8.42
N LEU A 180 1.63 0.11 -8.69
CA LEU A 180 1.71 1.19 -7.70
C LEU A 180 0.35 1.58 -7.11
N VAL A 181 -0.70 1.64 -7.94
CA VAL A 181 -2.03 2.03 -7.48
C VAL A 181 -2.67 0.93 -6.63
N PRO A 182 -2.72 -0.35 -7.04
CA PRO A 182 -3.13 -1.44 -6.17
C PRO A 182 -2.37 -1.46 -4.85
N PHE A 183 -1.05 -1.31 -4.90
CA PHE A 183 -0.20 -1.29 -3.72
C PHE A 183 -0.54 -0.13 -2.76
N ALA A 184 -0.72 1.09 -3.29
CA ALA A 184 -1.08 2.24 -2.46
C ALA A 184 -2.48 2.11 -1.83
N ILE A 185 -3.44 1.47 -2.49
CA ILE A 185 -4.77 1.20 -1.93
C ILE A 185 -4.69 0.10 -0.87
N HIS A 186 -3.92 -0.97 -1.08
CA HIS A 186 -3.66 -2.01 -0.09
C HIS A 186 -3.13 -1.40 1.22
N GLU A 187 -2.06 -0.61 1.13
CA GLU A 187 -1.50 0.08 2.29
C GLU A 187 -2.50 1.08 2.92
N TYR A 188 -3.35 1.72 2.11
CA TYR A 188 -4.38 2.60 2.64
C TYR A 188 -5.42 1.85 3.47
N VAL A 189 -5.79 0.63 3.08
CA VAL A 189 -6.73 -0.20 3.86
C VAL A 189 -6.14 -0.54 5.22
N HIS A 190 -4.83 -0.81 5.34
CA HIS A 190 -4.16 -1.02 6.62
C HIS A 190 -4.34 0.15 7.61
N THR A 191 -4.44 1.39 7.14
CA THR A 191 -4.70 2.54 8.04
C THR A 191 -6.10 2.52 8.67
N GLN A 192 -6.98 1.66 8.20
CA GLN A 192 -8.34 1.50 8.73
C GLN A 192 -8.46 0.37 9.74
N GLN A 193 -7.54 -0.57 9.71
CA GLN A 193 -7.45 -1.70 10.65
C GLN A 193 -6.90 -1.24 12.00
N SER A 194 -7.16 -2.00 13.06
CA SER A 194 -6.72 -1.62 14.42
C SER A 194 -5.34 -2.15 14.77
N THR A 195 -5.16 -3.46 14.68
CA THR A 195 -3.95 -4.18 15.11
C THR A 195 -3.68 -5.36 14.19
N GLU A 196 -2.42 -5.75 14.08
CA GLU A 196 -1.99 -6.95 13.35
C GLU A 196 -2.42 -8.22 14.10
N GLY A 197 -2.54 -9.34 13.39
CA GLY A 197 -2.86 -10.65 13.95
C GLY A 197 -1.72 -11.19 14.83
N GLN A 198 -2.08 -12.02 15.80
CA GLN A 198 -1.11 -12.67 16.71
C GLN A 198 -0.81 -14.12 16.32
N ASN A 199 -1.66 -14.74 15.52
CA ASN A 199 -1.45 -16.08 14.96
C ASN A 199 -1.53 -16.03 13.43
N LEU A 200 -1.16 -17.12 12.78
CA LEU A 200 -1.13 -17.21 11.32
C LEU A 200 -2.48 -16.87 10.68
N LEU A 201 -3.60 -17.35 11.23
CA LEU A 201 -4.93 -17.07 10.68
C LEU A 201 -5.29 -15.58 10.80
N GLY A 202 -5.10 -14.99 11.99
CA GLY A 202 -5.38 -13.58 12.22
C GLY A 202 -4.56 -12.69 11.30
N GLN A 203 -3.25 -12.97 11.16
CA GLN A 203 -2.36 -12.22 10.29
C GLN A 203 -2.69 -12.43 8.81
N SER A 204 -3.03 -13.65 8.40
CA SER A 204 -3.47 -13.92 7.03
C SER A 204 -4.76 -13.19 6.68
N ILE A 205 -5.75 -13.14 7.59
CA ILE A 205 -6.98 -12.38 7.36
C ILE A 205 -6.68 -10.88 7.32
N TYR A 206 -5.82 -10.36 8.20
CA TYR A 206 -5.38 -8.96 8.24
C TYR A 206 -4.87 -8.49 6.88
N GLU A 207 -3.93 -9.24 6.29
CA GLU A 207 -3.38 -8.95 4.96
C GLU A 207 -4.39 -9.22 3.83
N GLY A 208 -5.11 -10.34 3.92
CA GLY A 208 -6.07 -10.74 2.90
C GLY A 208 -7.28 -9.80 2.77
N VAL A 209 -7.67 -9.11 3.85
CA VAL A 209 -8.66 -8.02 3.80
C VAL A 209 -8.17 -6.91 2.91
N CYS A 210 -6.89 -6.51 3.02
CA CYS A 210 -6.33 -5.44 2.20
C CYS A 210 -6.34 -5.78 0.72
N ASP A 211 -5.96 -7.00 0.35
CA ASP A 211 -6.04 -7.47 -1.03
C ASP A 211 -7.47 -7.52 -1.54
N PHE A 212 -8.39 -8.12 -0.77
CA PHE A 212 -9.77 -8.27 -1.19
C PHE A 212 -10.51 -6.93 -1.33
N VAL A 213 -10.32 -6.04 -0.37
CA VAL A 213 -10.89 -4.68 -0.43
C VAL A 213 -10.29 -3.89 -1.58
N THR A 214 -8.99 -4.02 -1.83
CA THR A 214 -8.33 -3.41 -2.99
C THR A 214 -8.95 -3.90 -4.30
N GLU A 215 -9.19 -5.21 -4.45
CA GLU A 215 -9.89 -5.79 -5.62
C GLU A 215 -11.28 -5.16 -5.81
N LEU A 216 -12.05 -5.00 -4.73
CA LEU A 216 -13.37 -4.34 -4.77
C LEU A 216 -13.28 -2.85 -5.12
N VAL A 217 -12.30 -2.15 -4.55
CA VAL A 217 -12.09 -0.71 -4.80
C VAL A 217 -11.69 -0.45 -6.22
N LEU A 218 -10.77 -1.24 -6.78
CA LEU A 218 -10.29 -1.07 -8.14
C LEU A 218 -11.27 -1.62 -9.19
N ASP A 219 -12.15 -2.55 -8.79
CA ASP A 219 -13.05 -3.27 -9.71
C ASP A 219 -12.30 -4.10 -10.75
N ILE A 220 -11.24 -4.71 -10.32
CA ILE A 220 -10.39 -5.58 -11.13
C ILE A 220 -10.08 -6.85 -10.33
N LYS A 221 -9.69 -7.90 -11.03
CA LYS A 221 -9.09 -9.06 -10.39
C LYS A 221 -7.61 -8.78 -10.17
N LEU A 222 -7.15 -8.85 -8.92
CA LEU A 222 -5.73 -8.72 -8.61
C LEU A 222 -4.96 -9.93 -9.15
N GLU A 223 -3.81 -9.66 -9.78
CA GLU A 223 -2.97 -10.64 -10.46
C GLU A 223 -1.61 -10.81 -9.75
N HIS A 224 -1.59 -10.75 -8.40
CA HIS A 224 -0.39 -11.11 -7.66
C HIS A 224 -0.08 -12.60 -7.83
N VAL A 225 1.20 -12.96 -7.89
CA VAL A 225 1.64 -14.34 -8.15
C VAL A 225 1.07 -15.31 -7.12
N TYR A 226 1.05 -14.94 -5.84
CA TYR A 226 0.46 -15.75 -4.78
C TYR A 226 -1.06 -15.91 -4.93
N LEU A 227 -1.79 -14.90 -5.43
CA LEU A 227 -3.23 -15.01 -5.69
C LEU A 227 -3.50 -15.93 -6.91
N GLU A 228 -2.69 -15.82 -7.96
CA GLU A 228 -2.84 -16.69 -9.14
C GLU A 228 -2.53 -18.14 -8.82
N TYR A 229 -1.44 -18.37 -8.07
CA TYR A 229 -1.05 -19.71 -7.62
C TYR A 229 -2.09 -20.28 -6.65
N GLY A 230 -2.50 -19.49 -5.69
CA GLY A 230 -3.49 -19.87 -4.69
C GLY A 230 -4.81 -20.33 -5.31
N ARG A 231 -5.35 -19.57 -6.28
CA ARG A 231 -6.59 -19.95 -6.99
C ARG A 231 -6.49 -21.28 -7.74
N LYS A 232 -5.28 -21.67 -8.18
CA LYS A 232 -5.04 -22.93 -8.89
C LYS A 232 -4.86 -24.12 -7.95
N ASN A 233 -4.44 -23.87 -6.71
CA ASN A 233 -4.07 -24.88 -5.74
C ASN A 233 -4.91 -24.79 -4.45
N GLU A 234 -6.07 -24.13 -4.50
CA GLU A 234 -6.87 -23.75 -3.33
C GLU A 234 -7.22 -24.93 -2.43
N ASP A 235 -7.66 -26.06 -2.98
CA ASP A 235 -8.04 -27.25 -2.21
C ASP A 235 -6.86 -27.84 -1.41
N THR A 236 -5.67 -27.81 -1.98
CA THR A 236 -4.45 -28.29 -1.30
C THR A 236 -4.05 -27.32 -0.20
N LEU A 237 -3.94 -26.04 -0.54
CA LEU A 237 -3.54 -25.00 0.39
C LEU A 237 -4.51 -24.88 1.57
N LYS A 238 -5.80 -25.00 1.32
CA LYS A 238 -6.84 -24.99 2.35
C LYS A 238 -6.61 -26.09 3.39
N LYS A 239 -6.30 -27.32 2.95
CA LYS A 239 -6.05 -28.48 3.83
C LYS A 239 -4.74 -28.34 4.60
N GLU A 240 -3.71 -27.76 4.00
CA GLU A 240 -2.41 -27.53 4.62
C GLU A 240 -2.49 -26.41 5.64
N PHE A 241 -3.13 -25.29 5.28
CA PHE A 241 -3.31 -24.14 6.14
C PHE A 241 -4.14 -24.47 7.39
N GLU A 242 -5.21 -25.25 7.25
CA GLU A 242 -6.09 -25.65 8.35
C GLU A 242 -5.32 -26.33 9.51
N LYS A 243 -4.26 -27.07 9.19
CA LYS A 243 -3.44 -27.79 10.19
C LYS A 243 -2.60 -26.86 11.06
N VAL A 244 -2.25 -25.67 10.53
CA VAL A 244 -1.24 -24.77 11.14
C VAL A 244 -1.77 -23.37 11.45
N MET A 245 -2.94 -23.00 10.96
CA MET A 245 -3.46 -21.63 10.96
C MET A 245 -3.62 -20.98 12.34
N TRP A 246 -3.72 -21.78 13.41
CA TRP A 246 -3.80 -21.29 14.80
C TRP A 246 -2.44 -21.15 15.47
N GLY A 247 -1.36 -21.53 14.78
CA GLY A 247 0.01 -21.39 15.27
C GLY A 247 0.54 -19.96 15.16
N GLU A 248 1.61 -19.68 15.91
CA GLU A 248 2.30 -18.38 15.91
C GLU A 248 3.44 -18.31 14.88
N ASN A 249 3.86 -19.45 14.32
CA ASN A 249 4.86 -19.50 13.27
C ASN A 249 4.19 -19.30 11.89
N TRP A 250 4.53 -18.24 11.21
CA TRP A 250 4.02 -17.91 9.88
C TRP A 250 5.07 -17.82 8.77
N GLU A 251 6.35 -18.17 9.07
CA GLU A 251 7.47 -18.02 8.12
C GLU A 251 7.25 -18.73 6.78
N ASP A 252 6.54 -19.87 6.79
CA ASP A 252 6.24 -20.63 5.57
C ASP A 252 5.05 -20.05 4.76
N TRP A 253 4.31 -19.08 5.33
CA TRP A 253 3.06 -18.57 4.78
C TRP A 253 3.03 -17.09 4.50
N LEU A 254 3.78 -16.28 5.24
CA LEU A 254 3.73 -14.81 5.18
C LEU A 254 5.13 -14.22 5.15
N TYR A 255 5.29 -13.13 4.40
CA TYR A 255 6.53 -12.33 4.30
C TYR A 255 7.74 -13.10 3.75
N ASN A 256 7.49 -14.21 3.06
CA ASN A 256 8.51 -15.10 2.50
C ASN A 256 8.57 -15.10 0.97
N GLY A 257 7.88 -14.17 0.31
CA GLY A 257 7.82 -14.09 -1.15
C GLY A 257 9.15 -13.91 -1.86
N ASN A 258 10.19 -13.48 -1.12
CA ASN A 258 11.56 -13.32 -1.64
C ASN A 258 12.45 -14.53 -1.35
N GLU A 259 12.02 -15.45 -0.50
CA GLU A 259 12.83 -16.55 0.05
C GLU A 259 12.27 -17.92 -0.31
N ALA A 260 11.00 -17.99 -0.69
CA ALA A 260 10.35 -19.24 -1.03
C ALA A 260 10.95 -19.86 -2.32
N GLU A 261 11.22 -21.16 -2.28
CA GLU A 261 11.69 -21.90 -3.46
C GLU A 261 10.65 -21.94 -4.59
N THR A 262 9.38 -21.80 -4.24
CA THR A 262 8.24 -21.78 -5.17
C THR A 262 7.56 -20.41 -5.12
N VAL A 263 6.28 -20.37 -4.73
CA VAL A 263 5.52 -19.13 -4.53
C VAL A 263 5.33 -18.91 -3.04
N GLY A 264 5.90 -17.82 -2.54
CA GLY A 264 5.70 -17.40 -1.14
C GLY A 264 4.42 -16.60 -0.95
N ASP A 265 4.25 -16.08 0.26
CA ASP A 265 3.13 -15.20 0.66
C ASP A 265 1.73 -15.83 0.48
N LEU A 266 1.64 -17.17 0.60
CA LEU A 266 0.38 -17.89 0.42
C LEU A 266 -0.63 -17.64 1.53
N GLY A 267 -0.20 -17.14 2.69
CA GLY A 267 -1.08 -16.66 3.76
C GLY A 267 -1.94 -15.48 3.31
N TYR A 268 -1.41 -14.58 2.48
CA TYR A 268 -2.20 -13.50 1.83
C TYR A 268 -3.36 -14.08 1.01
N PHE A 269 -3.09 -15.11 0.20
CA PHE A 269 -4.14 -15.79 -0.55
C PHE A 269 -5.18 -16.44 0.36
N MET A 270 -4.77 -17.11 1.43
CA MET A 270 -5.71 -17.76 2.35
C MET A 270 -6.62 -16.73 3.01
N GLY A 271 -6.07 -15.64 3.51
CA GLY A 271 -6.84 -14.53 4.06
C GLY A 271 -7.80 -13.91 3.03
N TYR A 272 -7.32 -13.65 1.81
CA TYR A 272 -8.13 -13.17 0.69
C TYR A 272 -9.30 -14.12 0.39
N ALA A 273 -9.07 -15.43 0.31
CA ALA A 273 -10.09 -16.41 -0.02
C ALA A 273 -11.17 -16.51 1.07
N ILE A 274 -10.76 -16.46 2.36
CA ILE A 274 -11.68 -16.42 3.50
C ILE A 274 -12.55 -15.15 3.45
N CYS A 275 -11.94 -13.97 3.22
CA CYS A 275 -12.64 -12.69 3.10
C CYS A 275 -13.64 -12.68 1.94
N LYS A 276 -13.23 -13.20 0.79
CA LYS A 276 -14.08 -13.33 -0.40
C LYS A 276 -15.28 -14.23 -0.15
N SER A 277 -15.08 -15.36 0.52
CA SER A 277 -16.16 -16.27 0.91
C SER A 277 -17.12 -15.60 1.88
N PHE A 278 -16.63 -14.92 2.92
CA PHE A 278 -17.44 -14.14 3.85
C PHE A 278 -18.28 -13.08 3.15
N TYR A 279 -17.65 -12.31 2.26
CA TYR A 279 -18.33 -11.29 1.47
C TYR A 279 -19.43 -11.90 0.57
N ALA A 280 -19.14 -13.01 -0.09
CA ALA A 280 -20.09 -13.67 -0.99
C ALA A 280 -21.38 -14.07 -0.26
N GLN A 281 -21.28 -14.61 0.95
CA GLN A 281 -22.41 -15.05 1.77
C GLN A 281 -23.16 -13.91 2.47
N SER A 282 -22.52 -12.76 2.63
CA SER A 282 -23.10 -11.62 3.35
C SER A 282 -24.21 -10.95 2.52
N LYS A 283 -25.39 -10.77 3.10
CA LYS A 283 -26.52 -10.07 2.45
C LYS A 283 -26.26 -8.57 2.30
N ASN A 284 -25.62 -7.94 3.27
CA ASN A 284 -25.25 -6.53 3.26
C ASN A 284 -23.76 -6.39 3.00
N LYS A 285 -23.41 -5.95 1.80
CA LYS A 285 -22.02 -5.85 1.34
C LYS A 285 -21.22 -4.76 2.06
N GLU A 286 -21.85 -3.64 2.36
CA GLU A 286 -21.20 -2.54 3.12
C GLU A 286 -20.83 -3.00 4.53
N LYS A 287 -21.81 -3.63 5.25
CA LYS A 287 -21.52 -4.20 6.59
C LYS A 287 -20.47 -5.31 6.54
N ALA A 288 -20.40 -6.07 5.45
CA ALA A 288 -19.38 -7.09 5.30
C ALA A 288 -17.97 -6.48 5.18
N ILE A 289 -17.82 -5.40 4.39
CA ILE A 289 -16.56 -4.68 4.29
C ILE A 289 -16.16 -4.08 5.65
N ALA A 290 -17.09 -3.41 6.32
CA ALA A 290 -16.85 -2.86 7.66
C ALA A 290 -16.40 -3.95 8.64
N ARG A 291 -17.11 -5.10 8.68
CA ARG A 291 -16.77 -6.23 9.56
C ARG A 291 -15.38 -6.81 9.28
N MET A 292 -14.98 -6.89 8.01
CA MET A 292 -13.64 -7.34 7.64
C MET A 292 -12.56 -6.38 8.14
N ILE A 293 -12.70 -5.09 7.87
CA ILE A 293 -11.72 -4.06 8.23
C ILE A 293 -11.62 -3.86 9.76
N GLU A 294 -12.76 -3.90 10.45
CA GLU A 294 -12.88 -3.60 11.88
C GLU A 294 -12.76 -4.84 12.78
N LEU A 295 -12.38 -6.00 12.20
CA LEU A 295 -12.16 -7.23 12.96
C LEU A 295 -11.03 -7.02 13.98
N ASP A 296 -11.21 -7.52 15.19
CA ASP A 296 -10.11 -7.66 16.13
C ASP A 296 -9.28 -8.90 15.76
N TYR A 297 -8.20 -8.66 15.03
CA TYR A 297 -7.31 -9.73 14.55
C TYR A 297 -6.45 -10.36 15.66
N THR A 298 -6.55 -9.85 16.90
CA THR A 298 -5.87 -10.40 18.08
C THR A 298 -6.79 -11.28 18.91
N ASP A 299 -8.12 -11.17 18.77
CA ASP A 299 -9.09 -11.97 19.50
C ASP A 299 -9.42 -13.27 18.75
N ASN A 300 -8.89 -14.39 19.24
CA ASN A 300 -9.12 -15.71 18.66
C ASN A 300 -10.60 -16.11 18.59
N LYS A 301 -11.47 -15.59 19.45
CA LYS A 301 -12.91 -15.87 19.40
C LYS A 301 -13.56 -15.12 18.24
N GLU A 302 -13.20 -13.85 18.06
CA GLU A 302 -13.67 -13.03 16.95
C GLU A 302 -13.20 -13.59 15.60
N ILE A 303 -11.93 -14.02 15.51
CA ILE A 303 -11.37 -14.66 14.32
C ILE A 303 -12.07 -15.97 14.01
N SER A 304 -12.29 -16.82 15.02
CA SER A 304 -13.00 -18.10 14.86
C SER A 304 -14.43 -17.90 14.41
N LEU A 305 -15.14 -16.92 14.99
CA LEU A 305 -16.50 -16.57 14.57
C LEU A 305 -16.54 -16.04 13.13
N PHE A 306 -15.57 -15.18 12.76
CA PHE A 306 -15.44 -14.68 11.40
C PHE A 306 -15.20 -15.80 10.40
N LEU A 307 -14.26 -16.71 10.69
CA LEU A 307 -13.96 -17.89 9.88
C LEU A 307 -15.20 -18.77 9.71
N SER A 308 -15.90 -19.07 10.80
CA SER A 308 -17.15 -19.85 10.76
C SER A 308 -18.22 -19.18 9.89
N ASN A 309 -18.40 -17.86 10.04
CA ASN A 309 -19.38 -17.09 9.26
C ASN A 309 -18.99 -16.96 7.78
N SER A 310 -17.70 -17.05 7.44
CA SER A 310 -17.24 -17.07 6.07
C SER A 310 -17.73 -18.31 5.31
N GLY A 311 -17.99 -19.40 6.01
CA GLY A 311 -18.33 -20.69 5.42
C GLY A 311 -17.21 -21.31 4.59
N TYR A 312 -16.00 -20.75 4.64
CA TYR A 312 -14.88 -21.18 3.79
C TYR A 312 -14.48 -22.63 4.02
N TYR A 313 -14.55 -23.12 5.27
CA TYR A 313 -14.28 -24.50 5.66
C TYR A 313 -15.56 -25.37 5.84
N ARG A 314 -16.73 -24.86 5.47
CA ARG A 314 -17.94 -25.73 5.45
C ARG A 314 -17.88 -26.66 4.26
N GLU A 315 -18.22 -27.93 4.51
CA GLU A 315 -18.47 -28.94 3.47
C GLU A 315 -19.74 -28.64 2.67
#